data_817ec1adfc84ad43f505c94b8b6b8ca0
#
_entry.id   817ec1adfc84ad43f505c94b8b6b8ca0
#
_cell.length_a   1.000
_cell.length_b   1.000
_cell.length_c   1.000
_cell.angle_alpha   90.00
_cell.angle_beta   90.00
_cell.angle_gamma   90.00
#
_symmetry.space_group_name_H-M   'P 1'
#
loop_
_entity.id
_entity.type
_entity.pdbx_description
1 polymer ?
#
loop_
_entity_poly.entity_id
_entity_poly.type
_entity_poly.pdbx_seq_one_letter_code
_entity_poly.pdbx_strand_id
1 'polypeptide(L)'
;MKLKFVVSRALLVATVCVFAARIFAAEENAKVLKNPYEGRADIIEEGGSLLNQYCSHCHGPLAVQGERPRDLRRLTLRYGEDAMNLFWSTVNDGRMDKGMPVWKDAISDDIKWRIYTFLQSVQTKK
;
A
#
# COMPACT_ATOMS: atom_id res chain seq x y z
N MET A 1 -17.50 10.60 57.73
CA MET A 1 -16.49 9.86 56.93
C MET A 1 -17.08 9.23 55.68
N LYS A 2 -18.09 9.87 54.99
CA LYS A 2 -18.76 9.34 53.80
C LYS A 2 -18.57 10.21 52.52
N LEU A 3 -17.91 11.35 52.62
CA LEU A 3 -17.80 12.30 51.49
C LEU A 3 -16.58 12.07 50.58
N LYS A 4 -15.55 11.35 51.04
CA LYS A 4 -14.31 11.10 50.25
C LYS A 4 -14.44 10.02 49.16
N PHE A 5 -15.45 9.14 49.23
CA PHE A 5 -15.62 8.03 48.27
C PHE A 5 -16.36 8.40 46.98
N VAL A 6 -17.19 9.46 47.03
CA VAL A 6 -18.00 9.87 45.86
C VAL A 6 -17.14 10.63 44.83
N VAL A 7 -16.19 11.44 45.29
CA VAL A 7 -15.30 12.22 44.41
C VAL A 7 -14.35 11.31 43.60
N SER A 8 -13.91 10.19 44.19
CA SER A 8 -12.99 9.25 43.55
C SER A 8 -13.63 8.49 42.37
N ARG A 9 -14.92 8.16 42.46
CA ARG A 9 -15.63 7.44 41.40
C ARG A 9 -15.93 8.32 40.20
N ALA A 10 -16.30 9.58 40.42
CA ALA A 10 -16.56 10.53 39.34
C ALA A 10 -15.27 10.85 38.55
N LEU A 11 -14.12 10.94 39.22
CA LEU A 11 -12.83 11.19 38.59
C LEU A 11 -12.37 10.01 37.71
N LEU A 12 -12.61 8.77 38.16
CA LEU A 12 -12.25 7.55 37.44
C LEU A 12 -13.08 7.38 36.17
N VAL A 13 -14.38 7.67 36.21
CA VAL A 13 -15.26 7.57 35.03
C VAL A 13 -14.90 8.63 34.00
N ALA A 14 -14.58 9.86 34.43
CA ALA A 14 -14.17 10.92 33.49
C ALA A 14 -12.84 10.59 32.80
N THR A 15 -11.88 9.96 33.47
CA THR A 15 -10.59 9.59 32.91
C THR A 15 -10.73 8.48 31.87
N VAL A 16 -11.59 7.50 32.10
CA VAL A 16 -11.84 6.39 31.17
C VAL A 16 -12.55 6.90 29.89
N CYS A 17 -13.51 7.81 30.00
CA CYS A 17 -14.19 8.38 28.83
C CYS A 17 -13.26 9.21 27.94
N VAL A 18 -12.30 9.95 28.52
CA VAL A 18 -11.32 10.74 27.73
C VAL A 18 -10.33 9.83 26.99
N PHE A 19 -9.95 8.70 27.58
CA PHE A 19 -9.06 7.72 26.93
C PHE A 19 -9.78 7.00 25.78
N ALA A 20 -11.03 6.59 25.96
CA ALA A 20 -11.83 5.94 24.91
C ALA A 20 -12.05 6.87 23.69
N ALA A 21 -12.31 8.15 23.93
CA ALA A 21 -12.50 9.13 22.83
C ALA A 21 -11.22 9.35 21.99
N ARG A 22 -10.03 9.21 22.59
CA ARG A 22 -8.75 9.34 21.86
C ARG A 22 -8.42 8.13 20.99
N ILE A 23 -8.89 6.94 21.36
CA ILE A 23 -8.68 5.73 20.55
C ILE A 23 -9.53 5.78 19.28
N PHE A 24 -10.77 6.27 19.35
CA PHE A 24 -11.63 6.43 18.17
C PHE A 24 -11.16 7.53 17.20
N ALA A 25 -10.50 8.57 17.68
CA ALA A 25 -10.00 9.65 16.83
C ALA A 25 -8.72 9.27 16.04
N ALA A 26 -8.04 8.18 16.39
CA ALA A 26 -6.82 7.73 15.71
C ALA A 26 -7.10 6.88 14.45
N GLU A 27 -8.30 6.32 14.29
CA GLU A 27 -8.66 5.49 13.12
C GLU A 27 -9.15 6.31 11.91
N GLU A 28 -9.49 7.58 12.08
CA GLU A 28 -10.17 8.39 11.05
C GLU A 28 -9.22 9.02 10.01
N ASN A 29 -7.90 8.81 10.12
CA ASN A 29 -6.90 9.40 9.22
C ASN A 29 -6.03 8.41 8.43
N ALA A 30 -6.39 7.15 8.34
CA ALA A 30 -5.78 6.26 7.37
C ALA A 30 -6.26 6.67 5.97
N LYS A 31 -5.48 7.51 5.28
CA LYS A 31 -5.74 7.87 3.88
C LYS A 31 -5.84 6.57 3.08
N VAL A 32 -7.06 6.20 2.70
CA VAL A 32 -7.31 5.02 1.86
C VAL A 32 -6.54 5.22 0.57
N LEU A 33 -5.58 4.35 0.32
CA LEU A 33 -4.79 4.38 -0.90
C LEU A 33 -5.72 4.04 -2.08
N LYS A 34 -5.70 4.87 -3.13
CA LYS A 34 -6.53 4.69 -4.32
C LYS A 34 -5.71 4.96 -5.56
N ASN A 35 -5.78 4.06 -6.53
CA ASN A 35 -5.17 4.26 -7.84
C ASN A 35 -5.98 5.30 -8.63
N PRO A 36 -5.42 6.47 -8.99
CA PRO A 36 -6.13 7.50 -9.76
C PRO A 36 -6.42 7.08 -11.21
N TYR A 37 -5.76 6.02 -11.69
CA TYR A 37 -5.89 5.50 -13.06
C TYR A 37 -6.66 4.17 -13.13
N GLU A 38 -7.36 3.80 -12.08
CA GLU A 38 -8.13 2.55 -12.06
C GLU A 38 -9.14 2.51 -13.23
N GLY A 39 -9.12 1.41 -14.00
CA GLY A 39 -9.99 1.24 -15.18
C GLY A 39 -9.60 2.05 -16.43
N ARG A 40 -8.50 2.81 -16.41
CA ARG A 40 -8.02 3.62 -17.53
C ARG A 40 -7.21 2.77 -18.52
N ALA A 41 -7.88 2.27 -19.58
CA ALA A 41 -7.24 1.45 -20.61
C ALA A 41 -6.16 2.21 -21.41
N ASP A 42 -6.32 3.51 -21.58
CA ASP A 42 -5.37 4.39 -22.25
C ASP A 42 -4.02 4.55 -21.51
N ILE A 43 -3.98 4.22 -20.23
CA ILE A 43 -2.76 4.28 -19.39
C ILE A 43 -1.97 2.97 -19.41
N ILE A 44 -2.58 1.86 -19.85
CA ILE A 44 -1.95 0.53 -19.78
C ILE A 44 -0.66 0.46 -20.59
N GLU A 45 -0.67 0.94 -21.83
CA GLU A 45 0.51 0.88 -22.72
C GLU A 45 1.66 1.72 -22.16
N GLU A 46 1.37 2.93 -21.72
CA GLU A 46 2.35 3.82 -21.10
C GLU A 46 2.89 3.20 -19.79
N GLY A 47 2.02 2.65 -18.95
CA GLY A 47 2.41 1.96 -17.72
C GLY A 47 3.34 0.77 -17.98
N GLY A 48 3.10 0.01 -19.06
CA GLY A 48 3.97 -1.07 -19.50
C GLY A 48 5.35 -0.56 -19.96
N SER A 49 5.39 0.54 -20.68
CA SER A 49 6.63 1.21 -21.09
C SER A 49 7.44 1.71 -19.91
N LEU A 50 6.77 2.34 -18.93
CA LEU A 50 7.40 2.80 -17.68
C LEU A 50 7.90 1.63 -16.83
N LEU A 51 7.16 0.51 -16.76
CA LEU A 51 7.65 -0.70 -16.09
C LEU A 51 8.92 -1.22 -16.76
N ASN A 52 8.97 -1.23 -18.09
CA ASN A 52 10.16 -1.65 -18.80
C ASN A 52 11.35 -0.74 -18.52
N GLN A 53 11.13 0.55 -18.40
CA GLN A 53 12.18 1.53 -18.13
C GLN A 53 12.77 1.39 -16.71
N TYR A 54 11.93 1.22 -15.70
CA TYR A 54 12.36 1.30 -14.30
C TYR A 54 12.49 -0.05 -13.60
N CYS A 55 11.75 -1.07 -14.02
CA CYS A 55 11.54 -2.29 -13.25
C CYS A 55 12.02 -3.57 -13.97
N SER A 56 12.15 -3.55 -15.31
CA SER A 56 12.37 -4.74 -16.12
C SER A 56 13.69 -5.45 -15.85
N HIS A 57 14.71 -4.73 -15.38
CA HIS A 57 16.02 -5.32 -15.06
C HIS A 57 15.90 -6.47 -14.06
N CYS A 58 15.01 -6.35 -13.08
CA CYS A 58 14.80 -7.37 -12.04
C CYS A 58 13.51 -8.17 -12.23
N HIS A 59 12.47 -7.55 -12.82
CA HIS A 59 11.14 -8.14 -12.96
C HIS A 59 10.80 -8.64 -14.36
N GLY A 60 11.73 -8.49 -15.29
CA GLY A 60 11.57 -8.86 -16.70
C GLY A 60 10.69 -7.90 -17.50
N PRO A 61 10.86 -7.90 -18.84
CA PRO A 61 10.05 -7.07 -19.72
C PRO A 61 8.56 -7.35 -19.53
N LEU A 62 7.75 -6.30 -19.41
CA LEU A 62 6.31 -6.37 -19.20
C LEU A 62 5.92 -7.25 -17.99
N ALA A 63 6.77 -7.29 -16.96
CA ALA A 63 6.62 -8.10 -15.76
C ALA A 63 6.67 -9.63 -16.01
N VAL A 64 7.11 -10.07 -17.19
CA VAL A 64 7.24 -11.49 -17.55
C VAL A 64 8.59 -12.01 -17.09
N GLN A 65 8.66 -12.47 -15.83
CA GLN A 65 9.87 -13.05 -15.26
C GLN A 65 9.65 -14.51 -14.92
N GLY A 66 10.62 -15.36 -15.28
CA GLY A 66 10.55 -16.80 -15.05
C GLY A 66 10.57 -17.20 -13.57
N GLU A 67 11.23 -16.43 -12.72
CA GLU A 67 11.31 -16.73 -11.28
C GLU A 67 10.07 -16.24 -10.53
N ARG A 68 9.34 -17.16 -9.92
CA ARG A 68 8.10 -16.90 -9.19
C ARG A 68 8.19 -15.77 -8.15
N PRO A 69 9.26 -15.62 -7.35
CA PRO A 69 9.32 -14.54 -6.35
C PRO A 69 9.31 -13.13 -6.96
N ARG A 70 9.77 -12.99 -8.20
CA ARG A 70 9.89 -11.71 -8.92
C ARG A 70 8.78 -11.45 -9.92
N ASP A 71 7.87 -12.42 -10.14
CA ASP A 71 6.76 -12.32 -11.08
C ASP A 71 5.65 -11.41 -10.52
N LEU A 72 5.62 -10.17 -10.98
CA LEU A 72 4.65 -9.17 -10.55
C LEU A 72 3.23 -9.42 -11.09
N ARG A 73 3.05 -10.33 -12.05
CA ARG A 73 1.74 -10.72 -12.55
C ARG A 73 0.96 -11.60 -11.55
N ARG A 74 1.55 -11.93 -10.44
CA ARG A 74 0.97 -12.76 -9.38
C ARG A 74 0.65 -11.98 -8.10
N LEU A 75 0.63 -10.66 -8.15
CA LEU A 75 0.36 -9.84 -6.97
C LEU A 75 -1.04 -10.14 -6.41
N THR A 76 -2.07 -10.04 -7.24
CA THR A 76 -3.44 -10.32 -6.81
C THR A 76 -3.64 -11.77 -6.35
N LEU A 77 -3.01 -12.72 -7.02
CA LEU A 77 -3.09 -14.13 -6.62
C LEU A 77 -2.45 -14.39 -5.25
N ARG A 78 -1.39 -13.66 -4.91
CA ARG A 78 -0.66 -13.83 -3.63
C ARG A 78 -1.26 -13.05 -2.47
N TYR A 79 -1.78 -11.86 -2.75
CA TYR A 79 -2.09 -10.86 -1.73
C TYR A 79 -3.54 -10.36 -1.78
N GLY A 80 -4.33 -10.83 -2.74
CA GLY A 80 -5.73 -10.45 -2.86
C GLY A 80 -5.94 -8.93 -2.89
N GLU A 81 -6.80 -8.44 -2.03
CA GLU A 81 -7.13 -7.01 -1.91
C GLU A 81 -5.96 -6.16 -1.40
N ASP A 82 -5.02 -6.76 -0.68
CA ASP A 82 -3.82 -6.06 -0.18
C ASP A 82 -2.75 -5.80 -1.24
N ALA A 83 -2.92 -6.34 -2.46
CA ALA A 83 -1.93 -6.23 -3.54
C ALA A 83 -1.51 -4.78 -3.84
N MET A 84 -2.45 -3.83 -3.82
CA MET A 84 -2.17 -2.41 -4.07
C MET A 84 -1.36 -1.79 -2.94
N ASN A 85 -1.75 -2.01 -1.69
CA ASN A 85 -1.05 -1.48 -0.52
C ASN A 85 0.37 -2.04 -0.45
N LEU A 86 0.52 -3.34 -0.71
CA LEU A 86 1.82 -4.00 -0.72
C LEU A 86 2.72 -3.51 -1.87
N PHE A 87 2.17 -3.34 -3.08
CA PHE A 87 2.91 -2.74 -4.19
C PHE A 87 3.42 -1.35 -3.79
N TRP A 88 2.54 -0.49 -3.29
CA TRP A 88 2.86 0.88 -2.93
C TRP A 88 3.94 0.97 -1.86
N SER A 89 3.78 0.26 -0.74
CA SER A 89 4.77 0.25 0.33
C SER A 89 6.10 -0.34 -0.13
N THR A 90 6.07 -1.47 -0.86
CA THR A 90 7.29 -2.13 -1.34
C THR A 90 8.06 -1.26 -2.33
N VAL A 91 7.40 -0.54 -3.22
CA VAL A 91 8.09 0.37 -4.16
C VAL A 91 8.65 1.58 -3.42
N ASN A 92 7.89 2.17 -2.49
CA ASN A 92 8.37 3.32 -1.74
C ASN A 92 9.54 2.98 -0.80
N ASP A 93 9.43 1.89 -0.05
CA ASP A 93 10.38 1.55 1.02
C ASP A 93 11.52 0.64 0.54
N GLY A 94 11.36 0.02 -0.63
CA GLY A 94 12.29 -0.98 -1.15
C GLY A 94 12.27 -2.29 -0.36
N ARG A 95 13.12 -3.21 -0.78
CA ARG A 95 13.44 -4.46 -0.07
C ARG A 95 14.92 -4.74 -0.25
N MET A 96 15.75 -3.97 0.45
CA MET A 96 17.19 -4.03 0.32
C MET A 96 17.76 -5.41 0.63
N ASP A 97 17.13 -6.12 1.57
CA ASP A 97 17.43 -7.52 1.92
C ASP A 97 17.23 -8.50 0.73
N LYS A 98 16.47 -8.09 -0.28
CA LYS A 98 16.18 -8.87 -1.51
C LYS A 98 16.67 -8.20 -2.79
N GLY A 99 17.47 -7.14 -2.65
CA GLY A 99 18.07 -6.42 -3.76
C GLY A 99 17.12 -5.45 -4.48
N MET A 100 15.96 -5.11 -3.91
CA MET A 100 15.06 -4.10 -4.45
C MET A 100 15.34 -2.73 -3.81
N PRO A 101 15.76 -1.72 -4.60
CA PRO A 101 16.05 -0.38 -4.07
C PRO A 101 14.79 0.38 -3.65
N VAL A 102 15.00 1.45 -2.88
CA VAL A 102 13.96 2.43 -2.51
C VAL A 102 13.64 3.33 -3.69
N TRP A 103 12.37 3.47 -4.03
CA TRP A 103 11.91 4.28 -5.17
C TRP A 103 11.12 5.53 -4.78
N LYS A 104 10.95 5.78 -3.47
CA LYS A 104 10.10 6.85 -2.94
C LYS A 104 10.37 8.20 -3.61
N ASP A 105 11.64 8.60 -3.69
CA ASP A 105 12.05 9.90 -4.23
C ASP A 105 12.73 9.77 -5.62
N ALA A 106 12.90 8.54 -6.12
CA ALA A 106 13.55 8.27 -7.40
C ALA A 106 12.59 8.39 -8.60
N ILE A 107 11.32 8.07 -8.42
CA ILE A 107 10.27 8.23 -9.42
C ILE A 107 9.01 8.83 -8.77
N SER A 108 8.26 9.62 -9.54
CA SER A 108 7.05 10.27 -9.04
C SER A 108 5.93 9.27 -8.72
N ASP A 109 5.01 9.67 -7.87
CA ASP A 109 3.82 8.87 -7.54
C ASP A 109 2.96 8.62 -8.79
N ASP A 110 2.89 9.57 -9.70
CA ASP A 110 2.20 9.42 -10.99
C ASP A 110 2.75 8.25 -11.81
N ILE A 111 4.08 8.15 -11.95
CA ILE A 111 4.75 7.03 -12.64
C ILE A 111 4.44 5.69 -11.95
N LYS A 112 4.50 5.64 -10.62
CA LYS A 112 4.19 4.43 -9.83
C LYS A 112 2.76 3.96 -10.09
N TRP A 113 1.79 4.89 -10.14
CA TRP A 113 0.38 4.55 -10.39
C TRP A 113 0.14 4.07 -11.82
N ARG A 114 0.79 4.65 -12.84
CA ARG A 114 0.71 4.15 -14.22
C ARG A 114 1.28 2.74 -14.32
N ILE A 115 2.43 2.47 -13.70
CA ILE A 115 3.00 1.13 -13.62
C ILE A 115 2.03 0.16 -12.95
N TYR A 116 1.41 0.56 -11.84
CA TYR A 116 0.44 -0.30 -11.14
C TYR A 116 -0.80 -0.58 -11.99
N THR A 117 -1.30 0.40 -12.74
CA THR A 117 -2.42 0.23 -13.67
C THR A 117 -2.11 -0.81 -14.75
N PHE A 118 -0.91 -0.77 -15.33
CA PHE A 118 -0.44 -1.83 -16.20
C PHE A 118 -0.38 -3.19 -15.49
N LEU A 119 0.20 -3.26 -14.30
CA LEU A 119 0.29 -4.50 -13.53
C LEU A 119 -1.10 -5.10 -13.24
N GLN A 120 -2.10 -4.29 -12.94
CA GLN A 120 -3.48 -4.76 -12.78
C GLN A 120 -4.02 -5.45 -14.04
N SER A 121 -3.67 -4.94 -15.23
CA SER A 121 -4.14 -5.50 -16.52
C SER A 121 -3.53 -6.85 -16.87
N VAL A 122 -2.36 -7.18 -16.32
CA VAL A 122 -1.59 -8.41 -16.63
C VAL A 122 -1.61 -9.44 -15.53
N GLN A 123 -2.43 -9.27 -14.49
CA GLN A 123 -2.51 -10.23 -13.38
C GLN A 123 -2.98 -11.62 -13.85
N THR A 124 -2.26 -12.64 -13.43
CA THR A 124 -2.65 -14.03 -13.69
C THR A 124 -3.71 -14.49 -12.69
N LYS A 125 -4.68 -15.28 -13.19
CA LYS A 125 -5.75 -15.85 -12.37
C LYS A 125 -5.42 -17.25 -11.81
N LYS A 126 -4.26 -17.81 -12.19
CA LYS A 126 -3.82 -19.17 -11.79
C LYS A 126 -2.33 -19.18 -11.47
#